data_f42b1d536c6ea7532c642e6117e774ee
#
_entry.id   f42b1d536c6ea7532c642e6117e774ee
#
_cell.length_a   1.000
_cell.length_b   1.000
_cell.length_c   1.000
_cell.angle_alpha   90.00
_cell.angle_beta   90.00
_cell.angle_gamma   90.00
#
_symmetry.space_group_name_H-M   'P 1'
#
loop_
_entity.id
_entity.type
_entity.pdbx_description
1 polymer ?
#
loop_
_entity_poly.entity_id
_entity_poly.type
_entity_poly.pdbx_seq_one_letter_code
_entity_poly.pdbx_strand_id
1 'polypeptide(L)'
;MTRVVGVLLLTTVIAAHTVAQTCVGYYGYGPGTASTIGVQAGTVWGQDPPPIANATMLWNEGCPQGGTGFPLLLPNSDGDITVTVSRIHGQSLNGPGTCAYFDHTLGPNNEIIGGDIQIYTTDRNGNDCTWMLPHVTLGRLIGHELGHVLGLSNSLCGDRIMGPDWPRCAPSSDECQAAAEFWTPIEEPPPDDDPPHEYLPLEQGLGDPLILDLNGDGIHTTSLASPVLFDARGDGDLVEMAWTDPDTQEAFLWVDLGRNNRVDDGRELFGTGTILPSGERAAHGFEALAIYDQPGHGGNANGRIDRLDRIWAKLRLWVDENHDGQSDAREIAPIHRYGVFSILIGASTAPPFVDANGNVHVIRTTFQRLVRGSILEGAIHNVFFRVTAPPAETP
;
A
#
# COMPACT_ATOMS: atom_id res chain seq x y z
N MET A 1 -55.77 -18.21 39.25
CA MET A 1 -55.41 -17.36 38.07
C MET A 1 -53.93 -17.06 38.15
N THR A 2 -53.10 -17.90 37.56
CA THR A 2 -51.65 -17.80 37.59
C THR A 2 -51.19 -17.19 36.28
N ARG A 3 -50.60 -15.99 36.32
CA ARG A 3 -50.02 -15.34 35.17
C ARG A 3 -48.61 -15.87 34.96
N VAL A 4 -48.39 -16.55 33.87
CA VAL A 4 -47.05 -16.92 33.34
C VAL A 4 -46.50 -15.72 32.63
N VAL A 5 -45.39 -15.16 33.10
CA VAL A 5 -44.61 -14.12 32.44
C VAL A 5 -43.55 -14.87 31.56
N GLY A 6 -43.74 -14.85 30.27
CA GLY A 6 -42.77 -15.35 29.30
C GLY A 6 -41.64 -14.35 29.18
N VAL A 7 -40.43 -14.76 29.55
CA VAL A 7 -39.19 -14.05 29.29
C VAL A 7 -38.75 -14.40 27.87
N LEU A 8 -38.83 -13.43 26.95
CA LEU A 8 -38.30 -13.54 25.61
C LEU A 8 -36.77 -13.31 25.68
N LEU A 9 -35.99 -14.37 25.59
CA LEU A 9 -34.56 -14.28 25.42
C LEU A 9 -34.28 -13.86 23.95
N LEU A 10 -33.96 -12.60 23.75
CA LEU A 10 -33.37 -12.10 22.51
C LEU A 10 -31.90 -12.56 22.46
N THR A 11 -31.63 -13.64 21.76
CA THR A 11 -30.27 -14.01 21.40
C THR A 11 -29.80 -13.09 20.27
N THR A 12 -29.11 -12.02 20.62
CA THR A 12 -28.30 -11.28 19.65
C THR A 12 -27.17 -12.16 19.19
N VAL A 13 -27.27 -12.65 17.97
CA VAL A 13 -26.15 -13.24 17.26
C VAL A 13 -25.20 -12.08 16.93
N ILE A 14 -24.19 -11.90 17.74
CA ILE A 14 -23.04 -11.07 17.38
C ILE A 14 -22.30 -11.88 16.31
N ALA A 15 -22.51 -11.51 15.04
CA ALA A 15 -21.65 -11.95 13.97
C ALA A 15 -20.25 -11.37 14.29
N ALA A 16 -19.37 -12.23 14.79
CA ALA A 16 -17.95 -11.92 14.86
C ALA A 16 -17.49 -11.79 13.39
N HIS A 17 -17.39 -10.56 12.88
CA HIS A 17 -16.59 -10.27 11.72
C HIS A 17 -15.13 -10.52 12.17
N THR A 18 -14.63 -11.69 11.90
CA THR A 18 -13.20 -11.93 11.87
C THR A 18 -12.68 -11.03 10.75
N VAL A 19 -12.00 -9.95 11.12
CA VAL A 19 -11.19 -9.18 10.19
C VAL A 19 -10.22 -10.20 9.59
N ALA A 20 -10.47 -10.59 8.36
CA ALA A 20 -9.55 -11.40 7.60
C ALA A 20 -8.29 -10.53 7.45
N GLN A 21 -7.24 -10.92 8.16
CA GLN A 21 -5.92 -10.37 7.96
C GLN A 21 -5.63 -10.54 6.47
N THR A 22 -5.58 -9.43 5.71
CA THR A 22 -5.33 -9.49 4.28
C THR A 22 -3.91 -10.00 4.08
N CYS A 23 -3.80 -11.26 3.72
CA CYS A 23 -2.52 -11.92 3.49
C CYS A 23 -1.93 -11.56 2.13
N VAL A 24 -2.55 -10.66 1.40
CA VAL A 24 -2.16 -10.28 0.04
C VAL A 24 -1.73 -8.81 0.06
N GLY A 25 -0.53 -8.55 -0.46
CA GLY A 25 -0.01 -7.20 -0.68
C GLY A 25 0.19 -6.93 -2.16
N TYR A 26 0.47 -5.67 -2.51
CA TYR A 26 0.72 -5.22 -3.88
C TYR A 26 2.11 -4.63 -4.02
N TYR A 27 2.64 -4.64 -5.24
CA TYR A 27 3.84 -3.86 -5.57
C TYR A 27 3.52 -2.38 -5.79
N GLY A 28 4.56 -1.53 -5.72
CA GLY A 28 4.44 -0.08 -5.88
C GLY A 28 4.31 0.43 -7.32
N TYR A 29 4.03 -0.42 -8.31
CA TYR A 29 3.74 -0.01 -9.68
C TYR A 29 2.24 -0.15 -9.98
N GLY A 30 1.76 0.60 -11.00
CA GLY A 30 0.37 0.56 -11.41
C GLY A 30 0.05 -0.57 -12.39
N PRO A 31 -1.24 -0.93 -12.54
CA PRO A 31 -1.68 -1.83 -13.58
C PRO A 31 -1.48 -1.18 -14.96
N GLY A 32 -1.13 -2.01 -15.95
CA GLY A 32 -1.18 -1.61 -17.34
C GLY A 32 -2.60 -1.62 -17.89
N THR A 33 -2.75 -1.29 -19.16
CA THR A 33 -4.02 -1.39 -19.90
C THR A 33 -4.13 -2.71 -20.68
N ALA A 34 -3.21 -3.64 -20.44
CA ALA A 34 -3.18 -4.91 -21.15
C ALA A 34 -4.38 -5.80 -20.80
N SER A 35 -4.99 -6.43 -21.79
CA SER A 35 -5.99 -7.47 -21.62
C SER A 35 -5.36 -8.87 -21.67
N THR A 36 -4.15 -8.97 -22.21
CA THR A 36 -3.39 -10.22 -22.34
C THR A 36 -1.93 -10.02 -21.98
N ILE A 37 -1.33 -11.00 -21.31
CA ILE A 37 0.09 -11.07 -21.01
C ILE A 37 0.67 -12.30 -21.67
N GLY A 38 1.52 -12.11 -22.67
CA GLY A 38 2.28 -13.19 -23.30
C GLY A 38 3.42 -13.64 -22.37
N VAL A 39 3.50 -14.93 -22.09
CA VAL A 39 4.57 -15.52 -21.26
C VAL A 39 5.40 -16.46 -22.15
N GLN A 40 6.65 -16.09 -22.39
CA GLN A 40 7.54 -16.77 -23.32
C GLN A 40 8.80 -17.29 -22.66
N ALA A 41 9.44 -18.29 -23.27
CA ALA A 41 10.77 -18.70 -22.87
C ALA A 41 11.82 -17.68 -23.37
N GLY A 42 12.57 -17.11 -22.43
CA GLY A 42 13.75 -16.30 -22.68
C GLY A 42 15.02 -17.14 -22.80
N THR A 43 16.11 -16.70 -22.20
CA THR A 43 17.36 -17.46 -22.14
C THR A 43 17.17 -18.71 -21.28
N VAL A 44 17.43 -19.90 -21.86
CA VAL A 44 17.26 -21.17 -21.17
C VAL A 44 18.61 -21.88 -21.01
N TRP A 45 18.98 -22.12 -19.75
CA TRP A 45 20.07 -23.04 -19.43
C TRP A 45 19.50 -24.46 -19.19
N GLY A 46 20.03 -25.46 -19.89
CA GLY A 46 19.54 -26.82 -19.81
C GLY A 46 18.73 -27.27 -21.04
N GLN A 47 18.32 -28.54 -21.07
CA GLN A 47 17.68 -29.15 -22.26
C GLN A 47 16.14 -28.99 -22.25
N ASP A 48 15.53 -28.77 -21.09
CA ASP A 48 14.08 -28.70 -20.97
C ASP A 48 13.60 -27.26 -20.91
N PRO A 49 12.62 -26.87 -21.76
CA PRO A 49 12.01 -25.55 -21.69
C PRO A 49 11.27 -25.39 -20.35
N PRO A 50 11.16 -24.15 -19.83
CA PRO A 50 10.40 -23.89 -18.61
C PRO A 50 8.93 -24.29 -18.78
N PRO A 51 8.26 -24.83 -17.74
CA PRO A 51 6.86 -25.28 -17.81
C PRO A 51 5.87 -24.10 -17.77
N ILE A 52 5.94 -23.22 -18.77
CA ILE A 52 5.16 -21.98 -18.86
C ILE A 52 3.67 -22.28 -18.90
N ALA A 53 3.24 -23.26 -19.71
CA ALA A 53 1.83 -23.63 -19.81
C ALA A 53 1.22 -24.04 -18.47
N ASN A 54 1.97 -24.81 -17.67
CA ASN A 54 1.51 -25.19 -16.33
C ASN A 54 1.43 -24.01 -15.38
N ALA A 55 2.41 -23.09 -15.46
CA ALA A 55 2.47 -21.90 -14.60
C ALA A 55 1.33 -20.90 -14.91
N THR A 56 1.06 -20.65 -16.19
CA THR A 56 -0.04 -19.75 -16.61
C THR A 56 -1.41 -20.35 -16.28
N MET A 57 -1.56 -21.68 -16.41
CA MET A 57 -2.79 -22.38 -16.05
C MET A 57 -3.13 -22.25 -14.56
N LEU A 58 -2.12 -22.15 -13.67
CA LEU A 58 -2.36 -21.94 -12.23
C LEU A 58 -3.21 -20.70 -11.96
N TRP A 59 -2.98 -19.62 -12.71
CA TRP A 59 -3.73 -18.37 -12.57
C TRP A 59 -5.01 -18.37 -13.42
N ASN A 60 -4.93 -18.73 -14.70
CA ASN A 60 -6.08 -18.70 -15.60
C ASN A 60 -7.23 -19.63 -15.18
N GLU A 61 -6.92 -20.82 -14.67
CA GLU A 61 -7.88 -21.85 -14.32
C GLU A 61 -7.98 -22.10 -12.81
N GLY A 62 -6.91 -21.76 -12.07
CA GLY A 62 -6.85 -21.96 -10.62
C GLY A 62 -7.70 -20.98 -9.82
N CYS A 63 -8.06 -19.84 -10.41
CA CYS A 63 -8.93 -18.87 -9.79
C CYS A 63 -10.40 -19.29 -9.88
N PRO A 64 -11.20 -19.19 -8.79
CA PRO A 64 -12.58 -19.65 -8.73
C PRO A 64 -13.52 -19.05 -9.77
N GLN A 65 -13.18 -17.89 -10.32
CA GLN A 65 -13.94 -17.16 -11.35
C GLN A 65 -13.37 -17.37 -12.77
N GLY A 66 -12.49 -18.35 -12.97
CA GLY A 66 -11.87 -18.59 -14.27
C GLY A 66 -10.90 -17.50 -14.71
N GLY A 67 -10.22 -16.84 -13.77
CA GLY A 67 -9.23 -15.78 -14.08
C GLY A 67 -9.86 -14.50 -14.64
N THR A 68 -11.13 -14.21 -14.36
CA THR A 68 -11.77 -12.97 -14.78
C THR A 68 -11.31 -11.79 -13.93
N GLY A 69 -11.09 -10.64 -14.56
CA GLY A 69 -10.73 -9.39 -13.88
C GLY A 69 -9.25 -9.02 -13.94
N PHE A 70 -8.37 -9.91 -14.42
CA PHE A 70 -6.98 -9.60 -14.74
C PHE A 70 -6.61 -10.11 -16.14
N PRO A 71 -5.48 -9.65 -16.75
CA PRO A 71 -5.08 -10.06 -18.07
C PRO A 71 -4.93 -11.57 -18.22
N LEU A 72 -5.40 -12.12 -19.31
CA LEU A 72 -5.23 -13.54 -19.63
C LEU A 72 -3.75 -13.85 -19.90
N LEU A 73 -3.18 -14.80 -19.16
CA LEU A 73 -1.79 -15.25 -19.35
C LEU A 73 -1.73 -16.24 -20.53
N LEU A 74 -1.04 -15.84 -21.61
CA LEU A 74 -0.91 -16.62 -22.85
C LEU A 74 0.42 -17.39 -22.83
N PRO A 75 0.42 -18.72 -22.70
CA PRO A 75 1.65 -19.50 -22.68
C PRO A 75 2.29 -19.59 -24.06
N ASN A 76 3.60 -19.34 -24.13
CA ASN A 76 4.42 -19.43 -25.34
C ASN A 76 3.89 -18.59 -26.54
N SER A 77 3.30 -17.46 -26.25
CA SER A 77 2.67 -16.56 -27.21
C SER A 77 2.94 -15.11 -26.85
N ASP A 78 2.77 -14.21 -27.82
CA ASP A 78 2.74 -12.78 -27.59
C ASP A 78 1.40 -12.36 -26.97
N GLY A 79 1.44 -11.34 -26.10
CA GLY A 79 0.27 -10.65 -25.55
C GLY A 79 0.37 -9.14 -25.78
N ASP A 80 -0.55 -8.38 -25.20
CA ASP A 80 -0.48 -6.91 -25.21
C ASP A 80 0.82 -6.43 -24.56
N ILE A 81 1.26 -7.15 -23.52
CA ILE A 81 2.59 -7.05 -22.96
C ILE A 81 3.25 -8.44 -22.94
N THR A 82 4.57 -8.49 -22.93
CA THR A 82 5.30 -9.76 -22.94
C THR A 82 6.20 -9.87 -21.71
N VAL A 83 6.13 -11.04 -21.07
CA VAL A 83 7.01 -11.45 -19.97
C VAL A 83 7.81 -12.66 -20.44
N THR A 84 9.14 -12.60 -20.31
CA THR A 84 10.00 -13.73 -20.59
C THR A 84 10.31 -14.53 -19.34
N VAL A 85 10.59 -15.82 -19.48
CA VAL A 85 11.02 -16.68 -18.38
C VAL A 85 12.39 -17.22 -18.72
N SER A 86 13.41 -16.72 -18.02
CA SER A 86 14.81 -17.04 -18.26
C SER A 86 15.38 -17.94 -17.17
N ARG A 87 16.11 -18.99 -17.58
CA ARG A 87 16.88 -19.86 -16.67
C ARG A 87 18.35 -19.55 -16.82
N ILE A 88 18.96 -19.02 -15.75
CA ILE A 88 20.33 -18.51 -15.76
C ILE A 88 21.23 -19.43 -14.93
N HIS A 89 22.30 -19.93 -15.56
CA HIS A 89 23.34 -20.63 -14.83
C HIS A 89 24.25 -19.60 -14.15
N GLY A 90 24.14 -19.49 -12.84
CA GLY A 90 24.93 -18.51 -12.09
C GLY A 90 24.26 -18.10 -10.79
N GLN A 91 24.85 -17.11 -10.20
CA GLN A 91 24.45 -16.55 -8.91
C GLN A 91 23.44 -15.43 -9.11
N SER A 92 22.36 -15.45 -8.34
CA SER A 92 21.41 -14.33 -8.26
C SER A 92 22.09 -13.07 -7.70
N LEU A 93 21.80 -11.92 -8.25
CA LEU A 93 22.26 -10.63 -7.74
C LEU A 93 21.34 -10.08 -6.65
N ASN A 94 20.16 -10.67 -6.48
CA ASN A 94 19.17 -10.27 -5.47
C ASN A 94 19.50 -10.78 -4.07
N GLY A 95 18.62 -10.54 -3.12
CA GLY A 95 18.87 -10.82 -1.71
C GLY A 95 19.24 -12.27 -1.38
N PRO A 96 19.75 -12.55 -0.17
CA PRO A 96 20.02 -13.90 0.29
C PRO A 96 18.76 -14.76 0.23
N GLY A 97 18.89 -16.00 -0.27
CA GLY A 97 17.77 -16.94 -0.42
C GLY A 97 16.91 -16.72 -1.68
N THR A 98 17.17 -15.67 -2.47
CA THR A 98 16.41 -15.38 -3.69
C THR A 98 16.97 -16.20 -4.87
N CYS A 99 16.25 -17.21 -5.28
CA CYS A 99 16.59 -18.07 -6.40
C CYS A 99 15.85 -17.70 -7.71
N ALA A 100 14.73 -16.98 -7.60
CA ALA A 100 13.99 -16.41 -8.72
C ALA A 100 13.47 -15.03 -8.34
N TYR A 101 13.22 -14.20 -9.35
CA TYR A 101 12.53 -12.93 -9.18
C TYR A 101 12.00 -12.43 -10.52
N PHE A 102 10.97 -11.58 -10.44
CA PHE A 102 10.44 -10.86 -11.59
C PHE A 102 11.12 -9.49 -11.72
N ASP A 103 11.86 -9.30 -12.81
CA ASP A 103 12.45 -8.02 -13.20
C ASP A 103 11.49 -7.30 -14.15
N HIS A 104 10.76 -6.33 -13.61
CA HIS A 104 9.69 -5.65 -14.30
C HIS A 104 10.19 -4.52 -15.18
N THR A 105 9.52 -4.29 -16.31
CA THR A 105 9.68 -3.12 -17.16
C THR A 105 8.47 -2.21 -16.96
N LEU A 106 8.73 -0.96 -16.57
CA LEU A 106 7.68 0.03 -16.33
C LEU A 106 7.60 1.04 -17.47
N GLY A 107 6.39 1.44 -17.79
CA GLY A 107 6.10 2.55 -18.69
C GLY A 107 6.19 3.92 -18.00
N PRO A 108 5.93 4.99 -18.76
CA PRO A 108 6.09 6.37 -18.28
C PRO A 108 5.16 6.76 -17.14
N ASN A 109 4.04 6.06 -16.98
CA ASN A 109 3.08 6.29 -15.88
C ASN A 109 3.28 5.31 -14.72
N ASN A 110 4.47 4.70 -14.62
CA ASN A 110 4.78 3.66 -13.64
C ASN A 110 3.90 2.39 -13.77
N GLU A 111 3.28 2.17 -14.91
CA GLU A 111 2.52 0.97 -15.24
C GLU A 111 3.42 -0.16 -15.74
N ILE A 112 3.02 -1.40 -15.48
CA ILE A 112 3.75 -2.56 -15.99
C ILE A 112 3.54 -2.70 -17.51
N ILE A 113 4.63 -2.77 -18.26
CA ILE A 113 4.63 -2.95 -19.73
C ILE A 113 5.41 -4.18 -20.18
N GLY A 114 5.91 -4.99 -19.27
CA GLY A 114 6.62 -6.23 -19.54
C GLY A 114 7.61 -6.59 -18.43
N GLY A 115 8.48 -7.55 -18.71
CA GLY A 115 9.56 -7.94 -17.80
C GLY A 115 10.16 -9.30 -18.08
N ASP A 116 11.07 -9.73 -17.19
CA ASP A 116 11.74 -11.03 -17.26
C ASP A 116 11.71 -11.75 -15.90
N ILE A 117 11.14 -12.94 -15.84
CA ILE A 117 11.23 -13.84 -14.70
C ILE A 117 12.58 -14.56 -14.78
N GLN A 118 13.48 -14.24 -13.87
CA GLN A 118 14.84 -14.78 -13.85
C GLN A 118 14.97 -15.85 -12.76
N ILE A 119 15.45 -17.04 -13.17
CA ILE A 119 15.61 -18.22 -12.30
C ILE A 119 17.06 -18.63 -12.32
N TYR A 120 17.70 -18.65 -11.15
CA TYR A 120 19.13 -18.90 -10.99
C TYR A 120 19.42 -20.27 -10.39
N THR A 121 20.64 -20.78 -10.64
CA THR A 121 21.12 -22.02 -10.04
C THR A 121 21.67 -21.85 -8.63
N THR A 122 22.02 -20.63 -8.24
CA THR A 122 22.47 -20.31 -6.88
C THR A 122 21.91 -18.96 -6.43
N ASP A 123 21.65 -18.81 -5.12
CA ASP A 123 21.30 -17.52 -4.52
C ASP A 123 22.54 -16.60 -4.40
N ARG A 124 22.33 -15.36 -3.90
CA ARG A 124 23.41 -14.38 -3.71
C ARG A 124 24.54 -14.85 -2.77
N ASN A 125 24.27 -15.78 -1.88
CA ASN A 125 25.25 -16.34 -0.96
C ASN A 125 25.95 -17.58 -1.52
N GLY A 126 25.59 -18.03 -2.74
CA GLY A 126 26.10 -19.23 -3.37
C GLY A 126 25.39 -20.51 -2.91
N ASN A 127 24.27 -20.42 -2.21
CA ASN A 127 23.46 -21.58 -1.85
C ASN A 127 22.80 -22.17 -3.10
N ASP A 128 22.73 -23.50 -3.15
CA ASP A 128 22.18 -24.24 -4.28
C ASP A 128 20.67 -24.00 -4.44
N CYS A 129 20.24 -23.57 -5.62
CA CYS A 129 18.84 -23.41 -6.02
C CYS A 129 18.35 -24.51 -6.96
N THR A 130 19.21 -25.47 -7.32
CA THR A 130 18.89 -26.50 -8.32
C THR A 130 17.77 -27.45 -7.86
N TRP A 131 17.49 -27.54 -6.58
CA TRP A 131 16.38 -28.31 -6.03
C TRP A 131 15.01 -27.78 -6.47
N MET A 132 14.92 -26.53 -6.95
CA MET A 132 13.71 -25.92 -7.51
C MET A 132 13.48 -26.30 -8.99
N LEU A 133 14.45 -26.91 -9.65
CA LEU A 133 14.40 -27.20 -11.08
C LEU A 133 13.55 -28.41 -11.50
N PRO A 134 13.16 -29.40 -10.62
CA PRO A 134 12.20 -30.41 -11.03
C PRO A 134 10.92 -29.77 -11.58
N HIS A 135 10.41 -30.30 -12.68
CA HIS A 135 9.38 -29.68 -13.52
C HIS A 135 8.13 -29.16 -12.75
N VAL A 136 7.68 -29.90 -11.73
CA VAL A 136 6.50 -29.51 -10.92
C VAL A 136 6.82 -28.34 -10.02
N THR A 137 8.00 -28.33 -9.39
CA THR A 137 8.45 -27.24 -8.50
C THR A 137 8.73 -25.99 -9.32
N LEU A 138 9.37 -26.13 -10.47
CA LEU A 138 9.66 -25.02 -11.37
C LEU A 138 8.38 -24.36 -11.91
N GLY A 139 7.34 -25.13 -12.24
CA GLY A 139 6.07 -24.58 -12.67
C GLY A 139 5.39 -23.73 -11.58
N ARG A 140 5.51 -24.16 -10.31
CA ARG A 140 4.99 -23.39 -9.17
C ARG A 140 5.79 -22.12 -8.92
N LEU A 141 7.12 -22.20 -9.05
CA LEU A 141 8.01 -21.05 -8.92
C LEU A 141 7.68 -19.99 -9.96
N ILE A 142 7.53 -20.39 -11.22
CA ILE A 142 7.10 -19.47 -12.28
C ILE A 142 5.69 -18.92 -11.98
N GLY A 143 4.78 -19.76 -11.49
CA GLY A 143 3.44 -19.33 -11.07
C GLY A 143 3.48 -18.28 -9.94
N HIS A 144 4.39 -18.40 -8.97
CA HIS A 144 4.63 -17.39 -7.95
C HIS A 144 5.13 -16.08 -8.57
N GLU A 145 6.14 -16.13 -9.42
CA GLU A 145 6.67 -14.94 -10.09
C GLU A 145 5.63 -14.30 -11.04
N LEU A 146 4.72 -15.09 -11.63
CA LEU A 146 3.59 -14.55 -12.40
C LEU A 146 2.59 -13.81 -11.50
N GLY A 147 2.46 -14.18 -10.23
CA GLY A 147 1.71 -13.40 -9.25
C GLY A 147 2.29 -11.99 -9.09
N HIS A 148 3.61 -11.86 -9.15
CA HIS A 148 4.26 -10.54 -9.16
C HIS A 148 3.95 -9.76 -10.44
N VAL A 149 3.91 -10.42 -11.60
CA VAL A 149 3.44 -9.82 -12.86
C VAL A 149 2.00 -9.31 -12.72
N LEU A 150 1.16 -10.03 -11.98
CA LEU A 150 -0.22 -9.64 -11.69
C LEU A 150 -0.36 -8.61 -10.56
N GLY A 151 0.75 -8.01 -10.12
CA GLY A 151 0.79 -6.91 -9.14
C GLY A 151 0.89 -7.34 -7.68
N LEU A 152 0.89 -8.63 -7.38
CA LEU A 152 0.91 -9.11 -6.00
C LEU A 152 2.32 -9.12 -5.42
N SER A 153 2.48 -8.67 -4.18
CA SER A 153 3.71 -8.84 -3.41
C SER A 153 3.76 -10.19 -2.69
N ASN A 154 4.91 -10.54 -2.10
CA ASN A 154 5.03 -11.74 -1.28
C ASN A 154 4.04 -11.71 -0.12
N SER A 155 3.31 -12.81 0.06
CA SER A 155 2.40 -13.00 1.18
C SER A 155 3.15 -13.45 2.44
N LEU A 156 2.71 -12.98 3.59
CA LEU A 156 3.18 -13.47 4.89
C LEU A 156 2.44 -14.74 5.35
N CYS A 157 1.41 -15.18 4.63
CA CYS A 157 0.61 -16.35 4.97
C CYS A 157 1.14 -17.60 4.26
N GLY A 158 1.49 -18.61 5.05
CA GLY A 158 2.26 -19.78 4.60
C GLY A 158 1.58 -20.72 3.61
N ASP A 159 0.26 -20.68 3.43
CA ASP A 159 -0.47 -21.64 2.58
C ASP A 159 -0.94 -21.05 1.24
N ARG A 160 -0.24 -20.05 0.72
CA ARG A 160 -0.58 -19.29 -0.50
C ARG A 160 0.48 -19.47 -1.58
N ILE A 161 0.11 -19.20 -2.86
CA ILE A 161 1.08 -19.25 -3.96
C ILE A 161 2.14 -18.15 -3.79
N MET A 162 1.76 -16.98 -3.25
CA MET A 162 2.67 -15.88 -2.93
C MET A 162 3.32 -16.01 -1.54
N GLY A 163 3.05 -17.08 -0.80
CA GLY A 163 3.51 -17.30 0.57
C GLY A 163 4.89 -17.92 0.68
N PRO A 164 5.54 -17.86 1.88
CA PRO A 164 6.89 -18.36 2.08
C PRO A 164 7.00 -19.89 2.12
N ASP A 165 5.93 -20.61 2.42
CA ASP A 165 5.96 -22.05 2.74
C ASP A 165 5.56 -22.98 1.59
N TRP A 166 5.50 -22.53 0.39
CA TRP A 166 5.40 -23.30 -0.86
C TRP A 166 4.47 -24.56 -0.92
N PRO A 167 3.32 -24.66 -0.24
CA PRO A 167 2.55 -25.88 -0.34
C PRO A 167 1.45 -25.85 -1.38
N ARG A 168 0.94 -24.69 -1.81
CA ARG A 168 -0.19 -24.64 -2.73
C ARG A 168 0.18 -24.74 -4.21
N CYS A 169 -0.67 -25.45 -4.94
CA CYS A 169 -0.51 -25.64 -6.39
C CYS A 169 -1.30 -24.62 -7.21
N ALA A 170 -2.11 -23.77 -6.55
CA ALA A 170 -2.94 -22.76 -7.21
C ALA A 170 -3.11 -21.55 -6.30
N PRO A 171 -3.40 -20.37 -6.85
CA PRO A 171 -3.70 -19.17 -6.07
C PRO A 171 -4.95 -19.38 -5.21
N SER A 172 -5.00 -18.69 -4.08
CA SER A 172 -6.20 -18.64 -3.24
C SER A 172 -7.24 -17.67 -3.83
N SER A 173 -8.49 -17.75 -3.35
CA SER A 173 -9.52 -16.78 -3.78
C SER A 173 -9.15 -15.33 -3.52
N ASP A 174 -8.47 -15.05 -2.40
CA ASP A 174 -8.04 -13.71 -2.04
C ASP A 174 -6.91 -13.20 -2.97
N GLU A 175 -5.98 -14.08 -3.38
CA GLU A 175 -4.93 -13.74 -4.36
C GLU A 175 -5.54 -13.48 -5.74
N CYS A 176 -6.53 -14.28 -6.14
CA CYS A 176 -7.28 -14.07 -7.38
C CYS A 176 -8.06 -12.75 -7.37
N GLN A 177 -8.73 -12.45 -6.27
CA GLN A 177 -9.47 -11.21 -6.11
C GLN A 177 -8.52 -10.01 -6.14
N ALA A 178 -7.41 -10.07 -5.42
CA ALA A 178 -6.42 -9.00 -5.38
C ALA A 178 -5.78 -8.75 -6.76
N ALA A 179 -5.47 -9.81 -7.53
CA ALA A 179 -4.98 -9.66 -8.89
C ALA A 179 -6.05 -9.00 -9.80
N ALA A 180 -7.33 -9.38 -9.66
CA ALA A 180 -8.42 -8.76 -10.39
C ALA A 180 -8.60 -7.28 -10.01
N GLU A 181 -8.58 -6.96 -8.73
CA GLU A 181 -8.67 -5.58 -8.24
C GLU A 181 -7.51 -4.72 -8.75
N PHE A 182 -6.29 -5.26 -8.78
CA PHE A 182 -5.12 -4.55 -9.32
C PHE A 182 -5.28 -4.17 -10.80
N TRP A 183 -5.85 -5.07 -11.63
CA TRP A 183 -6.01 -4.85 -13.08
C TRP A 183 -7.37 -4.27 -13.48
N THR A 184 -8.32 -4.20 -12.57
CA THR A 184 -9.59 -3.52 -12.85
C THR A 184 -9.31 -2.04 -13.08
N PRO A 185 -9.64 -1.46 -14.24
CA PRO A 185 -9.58 -0.02 -14.41
C PRO A 185 -10.40 0.62 -13.29
N ILE A 186 -9.84 1.63 -12.63
CA ILE A 186 -10.63 2.46 -11.73
C ILE A 186 -11.71 3.08 -12.62
N GLU A 187 -12.95 2.54 -12.57
CA GLU A 187 -14.08 3.22 -13.21
C GLU A 187 -14.15 4.59 -12.53
N GLU A 188 -13.93 5.64 -13.31
CA GLU A 188 -14.27 6.97 -12.83
C GLU A 188 -15.73 6.89 -12.35
N PRO A 189 -16.02 7.34 -11.12
CA PRO A 189 -17.40 7.41 -10.67
C PRO A 189 -18.23 8.13 -11.74
N PRO A 190 -19.48 7.70 -12.03
CA PRO A 190 -20.30 8.36 -13.03
C PRO A 190 -20.27 9.86 -12.75
N PRO A 191 -20.14 10.73 -13.78
CA PRO A 191 -20.03 12.14 -13.57
C PRO A 191 -21.22 12.57 -12.71
N ASP A 192 -20.91 13.06 -11.50
CA ASP A 192 -21.90 13.68 -10.66
C ASP A 192 -22.53 14.80 -11.50
N ASP A 193 -23.88 14.96 -11.43
CA ASP A 193 -24.60 16.10 -12.04
C ASP A 193 -24.22 17.45 -11.36
N ASP A 194 -23.21 17.44 -10.50
CA ASP A 194 -22.55 18.62 -9.98
C ASP A 194 -21.66 19.23 -11.08
N PRO A 195 -21.61 20.57 -11.19
CA PRO A 195 -20.79 21.24 -12.21
C PRO A 195 -19.35 20.76 -12.09
N PRO A 196 -18.63 20.56 -13.19
CA PRO A 196 -17.32 19.93 -13.20
C PRO A 196 -16.39 20.63 -12.21
N HIS A 197 -16.16 19.97 -11.08
CA HIS A 197 -15.08 20.34 -10.17
C HIS A 197 -13.80 20.05 -10.94
N GLU A 198 -13.13 21.09 -11.36
CA GLU A 198 -11.84 21.03 -12.00
C GLU A 198 -10.89 20.30 -11.06
N TYR A 199 -10.56 19.03 -11.36
CA TYR A 199 -9.51 18.31 -10.66
C TYR A 199 -8.24 19.12 -10.86
N LEU A 200 -7.83 19.84 -9.83
CA LEU A 200 -6.52 20.49 -9.86
C LEU A 200 -5.48 19.38 -10.00
N PRO A 201 -4.56 19.48 -10.97
CA PRO A 201 -3.48 18.51 -11.11
C PRO A 201 -2.75 18.35 -9.77
N LEU A 202 -2.23 17.16 -9.50
CA LEU A 202 -1.38 16.82 -8.33
C LEU A 202 -0.24 17.83 -8.10
N GLU A 203 0.07 18.66 -9.11
CA GLU A 203 1.08 19.72 -9.08
C GLU A 203 0.76 20.90 -8.14
N GLN A 204 -0.45 21.03 -7.63
CA GLN A 204 -0.80 22.09 -6.69
C GLN A 204 -1.06 21.57 -5.27
N GLY A 205 -0.36 20.53 -4.87
CA GLY A 205 -0.41 19.84 -3.59
C GLY A 205 -0.78 20.72 -2.39
N LEU A 206 -2.04 20.72 -2.04
CA LEU A 206 -2.56 21.27 -0.81
C LEU A 206 -2.64 20.12 0.19
N GLY A 207 -1.64 20.01 1.07
CA GLY A 207 -1.61 19.14 2.24
C GLY A 207 -1.89 17.65 1.99
N ASP A 208 -0.84 16.85 2.07
CA ASP A 208 -0.89 15.39 1.98
C ASP A 208 -0.27 14.74 3.23
N PRO A 209 -0.90 14.89 4.40
CA PRO A 209 -0.33 14.40 5.64
C PRO A 209 -0.22 12.87 5.67
N LEU A 210 0.68 12.39 6.55
CA LEU A 210 0.72 10.98 6.95
C LEU A 210 -0.35 10.70 8.00
N ILE A 211 -1.19 9.70 7.73
CA ILE A 211 -2.31 9.29 8.59
C ILE A 211 -2.13 7.83 8.98
N LEU A 212 -2.23 7.55 10.29
CA LEU A 212 -2.16 6.21 10.87
C LEU A 212 -3.56 5.71 11.22
N ASP A 213 -3.89 4.50 10.82
CA ASP A 213 -5.05 3.74 11.27
C ASP A 213 -4.76 3.12 12.65
N LEU A 214 -5.34 3.68 13.70
CA LEU A 214 -5.07 3.25 15.07
C LEU A 214 -6.00 2.14 15.57
N ASN A 215 -7.11 1.88 14.91
CA ASN A 215 -8.06 0.84 15.34
C ASN A 215 -8.01 -0.40 14.44
N GLY A 216 -7.47 -0.30 13.22
CA GLY A 216 -7.25 -1.41 12.29
C GLY A 216 -8.47 -1.71 11.40
N ASP A 217 -9.35 -0.71 11.18
CA ASP A 217 -10.53 -0.84 10.31
C ASP A 217 -10.36 -0.17 8.94
N GLY A 218 -9.18 0.39 8.67
CA GLY A 218 -8.82 1.13 7.46
C GLY A 218 -8.75 2.64 7.71
N ILE A 219 -8.24 3.39 6.72
CA ILE A 219 -8.22 4.86 6.78
C ILE A 219 -9.55 5.40 6.27
N HIS A 220 -10.30 6.04 7.14
CA HIS A 220 -11.59 6.68 6.85
C HIS A 220 -11.44 8.20 6.78
N THR A 221 -12.06 8.80 5.79
CA THR A 221 -12.00 10.24 5.52
C THR A 221 -13.38 10.82 5.35
N THR A 222 -13.49 12.16 5.34
CA THR A 222 -14.72 12.88 4.99
C THR A 222 -14.65 13.44 3.58
N SER A 223 -15.79 13.89 3.06
CA SER A 223 -15.87 14.64 1.81
C SER A 223 -15.94 16.15 2.06
N LEU A 224 -15.90 16.96 0.99
CA LEU A 224 -16.14 18.41 1.07
C LEU A 224 -17.57 18.80 1.50
N ALA A 225 -18.47 17.84 1.72
CA ALA A 225 -19.76 18.12 2.35
C ALA A 225 -19.64 18.45 3.85
N SER A 226 -18.52 18.04 4.49
CA SER A 226 -18.18 18.37 5.88
C SER A 226 -16.71 18.82 5.93
N PRO A 227 -16.36 19.98 5.39
CA PRO A 227 -14.98 20.43 5.28
C PRO A 227 -14.46 20.95 6.62
N VAL A 228 -13.13 20.85 6.77
CA VAL A 228 -12.38 21.49 7.85
C VAL A 228 -11.57 22.64 7.26
N LEU A 229 -11.46 23.74 8.01
CA LEU A 229 -10.58 24.87 7.66
C LEU A 229 -9.19 24.63 8.27
N PHE A 230 -8.17 24.48 7.40
CA PHE A 230 -6.81 24.27 7.85
C PHE A 230 -5.78 24.93 6.92
N ASP A 231 -4.69 25.46 7.49
CA ASP A 231 -3.54 25.94 6.73
C ASP A 231 -2.59 24.78 6.39
N ALA A 232 -2.95 24.03 5.35
CA ALA A 232 -2.25 22.82 4.96
C ALA A 232 -0.83 23.08 4.41
N ARG A 233 -0.54 24.31 3.96
CA ARG A 233 0.76 24.74 3.43
C ARG A 233 1.65 25.45 4.44
N GLY A 234 1.09 25.96 5.50
CA GLY A 234 1.81 26.82 6.44
C GLY A 234 2.24 28.15 5.81
N ASP A 235 1.43 28.71 4.92
CA ASP A 235 1.62 30.00 4.29
C ASP A 235 0.67 31.09 4.82
N GLY A 236 -0.22 30.71 5.72
CA GLY A 236 -1.21 31.57 6.38
C GLY A 236 -2.59 31.54 5.70
N ASP A 237 -2.74 30.86 4.60
CA ASP A 237 -4.00 30.73 3.87
C ASP A 237 -4.76 29.48 4.33
N LEU A 238 -5.91 29.71 4.99
CA LEU A 238 -6.82 28.62 5.37
C LEU A 238 -7.62 28.16 4.15
N VAL A 239 -7.66 26.86 3.94
CA VAL A 239 -8.46 26.23 2.90
C VAL A 239 -9.50 25.30 3.50
N GLU A 240 -10.69 25.27 2.92
CA GLU A 240 -11.67 24.22 3.22
C GLU A 240 -11.23 22.93 2.54
N MET A 241 -11.07 21.88 3.33
CA MET A 241 -10.59 20.59 2.82
C MET A 241 -11.34 19.43 3.48
N ALA A 242 -11.41 18.31 2.77
CA ALA A 242 -11.80 17.03 3.34
C ALA A 242 -10.81 16.63 4.44
N TRP A 243 -11.21 15.75 5.35
CA TRP A 243 -10.45 15.47 6.56
C TRP A 243 -10.55 13.99 6.96
N THR A 244 -10.00 13.63 8.12
CA THR A 244 -10.23 12.32 8.74
C THR A 244 -11.66 12.25 9.29
N ASP A 245 -12.23 11.05 9.33
CA ASP A 245 -13.58 10.84 9.87
C ASP A 245 -13.54 10.90 11.42
N PRO A 246 -14.32 11.77 12.08
CA PRO A 246 -14.30 11.94 13.53
C PRO A 246 -14.82 10.73 14.32
N ASP A 247 -15.60 9.85 13.68
CA ASP A 247 -16.14 8.65 14.30
C ASP A 247 -15.16 7.47 14.33
N THR A 248 -13.94 7.67 13.78
CA THR A 248 -12.88 6.67 13.66
C THR A 248 -11.62 7.10 14.40
N GLN A 249 -10.54 6.31 14.34
CA GLN A 249 -9.31 6.59 15.08
C GLN A 249 -8.11 6.79 14.13
N GLU A 250 -8.28 7.64 13.15
CA GLU A 250 -7.21 8.10 12.29
C GLU A 250 -6.40 9.19 12.97
N ALA A 251 -5.08 9.05 12.93
CA ALA A 251 -4.17 9.98 13.56
C ALA A 251 -3.21 10.60 12.56
N PHE A 252 -3.12 11.91 12.55
CA PHE A 252 -2.06 12.64 11.85
C PHE A 252 -0.72 12.45 12.56
N LEU A 253 0.33 12.10 11.80
CA LEU A 253 1.70 12.11 12.30
C LEU A 253 2.26 13.54 12.25
N TRP A 254 2.78 14.04 13.39
CA TRP A 254 3.26 15.39 13.46
C TRP A 254 4.45 15.60 14.42
N VAL A 255 5.10 16.76 14.29
CA VAL A 255 6.20 17.21 15.12
C VAL A 255 5.98 18.67 15.56
N ASP A 256 6.09 18.94 16.84
CA ASP A 256 5.94 20.28 17.45
C ASP A 256 7.18 21.15 17.15
N LEU A 257 7.14 21.91 16.06
CA LEU A 257 8.18 22.85 15.65
C LEU A 257 8.07 24.15 16.44
N GLY A 258 6.85 24.59 16.71
CA GLY A 258 6.51 25.80 17.46
C GLY A 258 6.80 25.69 18.96
N ARG A 259 6.96 24.48 19.51
CA ARG A 259 7.13 24.17 20.94
C ARG A 259 5.99 24.70 21.81
N ASN A 260 4.81 24.70 21.28
CA ASN A 260 3.59 25.17 21.94
C ASN A 260 2.61 24.04 22.25
N ASN A 261 2.97 22.81 21.90
CA ASN A 261 2.17 21.60 22.04
C ASN A 261 0.81 21.70 21.31
N ARG A 262 0.84 22.24 20.10
CA ARG A 262 -0.30 22.36 19.18
C ARG A 262 0.19 22.10 17.77
N VAL A 263 -0.69 21.67 16.90
CA VAL A 263 -0.47 21.68 15.45
C VAL A 263 -0.91 23.06 14.98
N ASP A 264 0.02 23.88 14.55
CA ASP A 264 -0.28 25.24 14.10
C ASP A 264 -0.70 25.25 12.62
N ASP A 265 -0.03 24.46 11.79
CA ASP A 265 -0.27 24.38 10.34
C ASP A 265 0.39 23.13 9.73
N GLY A 266 0.27 22.97 8.41
CA GLY A 266 0.78 21.82 7.67
C GLY A 266 2.31 21.63 7.67
N ARG A 267 3.10 22.62 8.11
CA ARG A 267 4.55 22.45 8.26
C ARG A 267 4.91 21.53 9.43
N GLU A 268 4.01 21.35 10.38
CA GLU A 268 4.17 20.45 11.52
C GLU A 268 3.64 19.05 11.25
N LEU A 269 2.82 18.89 10.21
CA LEU A 269 2.44 17.58 9.66
C LEU A 269 3.53 17.10 8.70
N PHE A 270 3.71 15.77 8.60
CA PHE A 270 4.58 15.18 7.57
C PHE A 270 3.81 15.11 6.25
N GLY A 271 4.09 16.03 5.33
CA GLY A 271 3.42 16.19 4.04
C GLY A 271 4.11 17.22 3.17
N THR A 272 3.46 17.66 2.11
CA THR A 272 3.94 18.73 1.21
C THR A 272 4.08 20.10 1.90
N GLY A 273 3.48 20.28 3.07
CA GLY A 273 3.72 21.44 3.94
C GLY A 273 5.12 21.47 4.55
N THR A 274 5.77 20.31 4.72
CA THR A 274 7.08 20.20 5.36
C THR A 274 8.19 20.83 4.50
N ILE A 275 9.02 21.68 5.13
CA ILE A 275 10.22 22.24 4.49
C ILE A 275 11.41 21.33 4.77
N LEU A 276 12.03 20.83 3.72
CA LEU A 276 13.23 20.00 3.76
C LEU A 276 14.48 20.82 4.13
N PRO A 277 15.57 20.17 4.57
CA PRO A 277 16.85 20.87 4.81
C PRO A 277 17.42 21.57 3.58
N SER A 278 17.01 21.20 2.37
CA SER A 278 17.33 21.89 1.12
C SER A 278 16.67 23.27 0.99
N GLY A 279 15.65 23.54 1.79
CA GLY A 279 14.78 24.71 1.68
C GLY A 279 13.59 24.53 0.75
N GLU A 280 13.47 23.39 0.09
CA GLU A 280 12.34 23.01 -0.76
C GLU A 280 11.24 22.35 0.06
N ARG A 281 10.02 22.32 -0.46
CA ARG A 281 8.93 21.51 0.12
C ARG A 281 9.12 20.03 -0.18
N ALA A 282 8.74 19.18 0.74
CA ALA A 282 8.71 17.75 0.47
C ALA A 282 7.69 17.43 -0.65
N ALA A 283 8.01 16.46 -1.49
CA ALA A 283 7.08 16.00 -2.53
C ALA A 283 5.91 15.19 -1.93
N HIS A 284 6.11 14.58 -0.76
CA HIS A 284 5.10 13.84 -0.03
C HIS A 284 5.54 13.55 1.42
N GLY A 285 4.60 13.11 2.27
CA GLY A 285 4.85 12.93 3.71
C GLY A 285 5.94 11.90 4.05
N PHE A 286 6.09 10.83 3.28
CA PHE A 286 7.15 9.85 3.51
C PHE A 286 8.54 10.38 3.13
N GLU A 287 8.66 11.26 2.14
CA GLU A 287 9.93 11.94 1.88
C GLU A 287 10.31 12.83 3.06
N ALA A 288 9.34 13.60 3.57
CA ALA A 288 9.55 14.43 4.76
C ALA A 288 10.01 13.62 5.97
N LEU A 289 9.45 12.42 6.16
CA LEU A 289 9.78 11.54 7.28
C LEU A 289 11.11 10.81 7.08
N ALA A 290 11.43 10.37 5.85
CA ALA A 290 12.61 9.56 5.53
C ALA A 290 13.93 10.27 5.78
N ILE A 291 13.96 11.62 5.78
CA ILE A 291 15.15 12.40 6.10
C ILE A 291 15.66 12.06 7.50
N TYR A 292 14.76 11.79 8.42
CA TYR A 292 15.12 11.52 9.81
C TYR A 292 15.65 10.11 10.07
N ASP A 293 15.57 9.19 9.10
CA ASP A 293 16.29 7.91 9.12
C ASP A 293 17.76 8.07 8.68
N GLN A 294 18.10 9.19 8.04
CA GLN A 294 19.46 9.41 7.56
C GLN A 294 20.42 9.74 8.71
N PRO A 295 21.66 9.23 8.69
CA PRO A 295 22.66 9.47 9.75
C PRO A 295 22.96 10.96 9.98
N GLY A 296 22.94 11.77 8.91
CA GLY A 296 23.13 13.24 8.99
C GLY A 296 22.05 13.96 9.80
N HIS A 297 20.89 13.35 10.00
CA HIS A 297 19.74 13.89 10.75
C HIS A 297 19.47 13.14 12.06
N GLY A 298 20.37 12.21 12.43
CA GLY A 298 20.30 11.44 13.67
C GLY A 298 19.53 10.14 13.56
N GLY A 299 19.39 9.63 12.34
CA GLY A 299 18.86 8.32 12.02
C GLY A 299 19.95 7.26 11.84
N ASN A 300 19.55 6.03 11.52
CA ASN A 300 20.44 4.89 11.38
C ASN A 300 20.39 4.22 10.00
N ALA A 301 19.58 4.75 9.06
CA ALA A 301 19.41 4.30 7.69
C ALA A 301 18.92 2.82 7.61
N ASN A 302 18.00 2.42 8.49
CA ASN A 302 17.47 1.06 8.52
C ASN A 302 16.14 0.88 7.74
N GLY A 303 15.65 1.95 7.09
CA GLY A 303 14.38 1.96 6.35
C GLY A 303 13.14 2.06 7.23
N ARG A 304 13.31 2.45 8.50
CA ARG A 304 12.24 2.63 9.48
C ARG A 304 12.47 3.90 10.28
N ILE A 305 11.42 4.42 10.86
CA ILE A 305 11.51 5.41 11.92
C ILE A 305 11.12 4.73 13.23
N ASP A 306 12.06 4.63 14.14
CA ASP A 306 11.90 3.99 15.45
C ASP A 306 12.72 4.70 16.55
N ARG A 307 12.83 4.06 17.71
CA ARG A 307 13.56 4.64 18.87
C ARG A 307 15.06 4.86 18.63
N LEU A 308 15.63 4.32 17.56
CA LEU A 308 17.03 4.51 17.20
C LEU A 308 17.23 5.81 16.42
N ASP A 309 16.15 6.45 15.97
CA ASP A 309 16.17 7.73 15.28
C ASP A 309 15.87 8.86 16.26
N ARG A 310 16.67 9.92 16.20
CA ARG A 310 16.55 11.04 17.12
C ARG A 310 15.18 11.73 17.09
N ILE A 311 14.51 11.70 15.96
CA ILE A 311 13.18 12.29 15.77
C ILE A 311 12.12 11.57 16.60
N TRP A 312 12.27 10.28 16.85
CA TRP A 312 11.29 9.44 17.53
C TRP A 312 10.73 10.04 18.82
N ALA A 313 11.61 10.61 19.63
CA ALA A 313 11.23 11.23 20.90
C ALA A 313 10.33 12.48 20.74
N LYS A 314 10.26 13.03 19.54
CA LYS A 314 9.49 14.23 19.21
C LYS A 314 8.20 13.94 18.47
N LEU A 315 8.07 12.71 17.89
CA LEU A 315 6.89 12.32 17.13
C LEU A 315 5.66 12.25 18.02
N ARG A 316 4.58 12.80 17.51
CA ARG A 316 3.27 12.85 18.15
C ARG A 316 2.20 12.43 17.16
N LEU A 317 1.05 12.03 17.70
CA LEU A 317 -0.16 11.77 16.94
C LEU A 317 -1.24 12.77 17.36
N TRP A 318 -2.04 13.19 16.40
CA TRP A 318 -3.21 14.03 16.58
C TRP A 318 -4.42 13.30 15.97
N VAL A 319 -5.40 12.99 16.82
CA VAL A 319 -6.72 12.48 16.44
C VAL A 319 -7.70 13.62 16.62
N ASP A 320 -8.18 14.21 15.53
CA ASP A 320 -9.15 15.30 15.56
C ASP A 320 -10.56 14.72 15.80
N GLU A 321 -10.88 14.52 17.09
CA GLU A 321 -12.13 13.86 17.51
C GLU A 321 -13.36 14.74 17.30
N ASN A 322 -13.20 16.06 17.27
CA ASN A 322 -14.29 17.01 17.15
C ASN A 322 -14.45 17.59 15.73
N HIS A 323 -13.54 17.23 14.81
CA HIS A 323 -13.56 17.59 13.41
C HIS A 323 -13.53 19.12 13.18
N ASP A 324 -12.76 19.84 13.97
CA ASP A 324 -12.66 21.30 13.86
C ASP A 324 -11.34 21.80 13.23
N GLY A 325 -10.40 20.90 12.93
CA GLY A 325 -9.10 21.22 12.35
C GLY A 325 -8.16 21.96 13.30
N GLN A 326 -8.48 21.97 14.59
CA GLN A 326 -7.66 22.60 15.62
C GLN A 326 -7.26 21.55 16.65
N SER A 327 -5.96 21.42 16.90
CA SER A 327 -5.47 20.42 17.84
C SER A 327 -5.68 20.82 19.30
N ASP A 328 -6.54 20.10 19.97
CA ASP A 328 -6.76 20.22 21.41
C ASP A 328 -5.77 19.34 22.22
N ALA A 329 -5.50 19.73 23.46
CA ALA A 329 -4.57 19.00 24.33
C ALA A 329 -5.01 17.54 24.62
N ARG A 330 -6.30 17.20 24.41
CA ARG A 330 -6.82 15.84 24.57
C ARG A 330 -6.63 14.98 23.32
N GLU A 331 -6.55 15.59 22.16
CA GLU A 331 -6.46 14.97 20.86
C GLU A 331 -5.03 14.63 20.47
N ILE A 332 -4.06 15.22 21.17
CA ILE A 332 -2.64 15.04 20.88
C ILE A 332 -1.93 14.21 21.96
N ALA A 333 -1.11 13.28 21.52
CA ALA A 333 -0.26 12.53 22.42
C ALA A 333 1.04 12.09 21.75
N PRO A 334 2.12 11.83 22.54
CA PRO A 334 3.32 11.20 22.02
C PRO A 334 2.99 9.85 21.37
N ILE A 335 3.61 9.55 20.25
CA ILE A 335 3.36 8.36 19.42
C ILE A 335 3.40 7.04 20.22
N HIS A 336 4.29 6.94 21.21
CA HIS A 336 4.44 5.74 22.04
C HIS A 336 3.22 5.47 22.93
N ARG A 337 2.36 6.46 23.22
CA ARG A 337 1.13 6.26 24.00
C ARG A 337 0.12 5.37 23.29
N TYR A 338 0.14 5.35 21.97
CA TYR A 338 -0.66 4.48 21.14
C TYR A 338 0.00 3.10 20.90
N GLY A 339 1.12 2.85 21.60
CA GLY A 339 1.88 1.61 21.48
C GLY A 339 2.72 1.51 20.22
N VAL A 340 2.72 2.52 19.37
CA VAL A 340 3.53 2.54 18.13
C VAL A 340 5.01 2.56 18.50
N PHE A 341 5.80 1.72 17.85
CA PHE A 341 7.23 1.61 18.10
C PHE A 341 8.10 1.57 16.83
N SER A 342 7.50 1.46 15.63
CA SER A 342 8.22 1.46 14.36
C SER A 342 7.27 1.86 13.22
N ILE A 343 7.74 2.74 12.31
CA ILE A 343 7.07 3.12 11.07
C ILE A 343 7.97 2.71 9.90
N LEU A 344 7.44 1.98 8.93
CA LEU A 344 8.16 1.63 7.70
C LEU A 344 8.14 2.84 6.74
N ILE A 345 9.32 3.24 6.24
CA ILE A 345 9.50 4.37 5.31
C ILE A 345 10.00 3.92 3.94
N GLY A 346 9.57 2.76 3.50
CA GLY A 346 9.95 2.19 2.21
C GLY A 346 9.01 2.57 1.06
N ALA A 347 9.14 1.83 -0.03
CA ALA A 347 8.21 1.90 -1.14
C ALA A 347 6.78 1.59 -0.69
N SER A 348 5.81 2.15 -1.41
CA SER A 348 4.39 1.85 -1.16
C SER A 348 4.13 0.35 -1.21
N THR A 349 3.35 -0.15 -0.26
CA THR A 349 2.94 -1.56 -0.21
C THR A 349 1.74 -1.87 -1.10
N ALA A 350 1.16 -0.83 -1.74
CA ALA A 350 0.00 -0.97 -2.59
C ALA A 350 -0.12 0.23 -3.56
N PRO A 351 -0.80 0.09 -4.72
CA PRO A 351 -0.99 1.18 -5.67
C PRO A 351 -1.81 2.33 -5.05
N PRO A 352 -1.68 3.56 -5.58
CA PRO A 352 -2.56 4.66 -5.22
C PRO A 352 -4.03 4.32 -5.51
N PHE A 353 -4.95 4.86 -4.73
CA PHE A 353 -6.38 4.76 -4.98
C PHE A 353 -7.11 6.02 -4.55
N VAL A 354 -8.30 6.22 -5.09
CA VAL A 354 -9.23 7.28 -4.68
C VAL A 354 -10.29 6.64 -3.80
N ASP A 355 -10.51 7.19 -2.62
CA ASP A 355 -11.55 6.69 -1.73
C ASP A 355 -12.97 7.15 -2.15
N ALA A 356 -14.00 6.67 -1.45
CA ALA A 356 -15.40 7.02 -1.76
C ALA A 356 -15.71 8.52 -1.60
N ASN A 357 -14.87 9.28 -0.92
CA ASN A 357 -14.99 10.72 -0.67
C ASN A 357 -14.14 11.56 -1.64
N GLY A 358 -13.42 10.88 -2.56
CA GLY A 358 -12.59 11.51 -3.58
C GLY A 358 -11.19 11.91 -3.10
N ASN A 359 -10.76 11.49 -1.92
CA ASN A 359 -9.41 11.72 -1.42
C ASN A 359 -8.45 10.67 -2.01
N VAL A 360 -7.20 11.06 -2.28
CA VAL A 360 -6.24 10.21 -2.98
C VAL A 360 -5.20 9.66 -2.01
N HIS A 361 -5.16 8.36 -1.84
CA HIS A 361 -4.16 7.65 -1.05
C HIS A 361 -2.98 7.26 -1.94
N VAL A 362 -1.90 8.04 -1.92
CA VAL A 362 -0.80 7.93 -2.90
C VAL A 362 0.24 6.89 -2.47
N ILE A 363 0.71 6.96 -1.23
CA ILE A 363 1.71 6.04 -0.70
C ILE A 363 1.13 5.38 0.54
N ARG A 364 1.20 4.05 0.58
CA ARG A 364 0.67 3.24 1.67
C ARG A 364 1.76 2.31 2.16
N THR A 365 2.01 2.33 3.46
CA THR A 365 2.93 1.42 4.13
C THR A 365 2.37 1.04 5.49
N THR A 366 3.20 0.51 6.37
CA THR A 366 2.75 0.00 7.66
C THR A 366 3.55 0.57 8.82
N PHE A 367 2.94 0.55 10.00
CA PHE A 367 3.59 0.78 11.27
C PHE A 367 3.35 -0.40 12.22
N GLN A 368 4.23 -0.56 13.19
CA GLN A 368 4.11 -1.61 14.21
C GLN A 368 3.75 -1.00 15.57
N ARG A 369 2.81 -1.63 16.26
CA ARG A 369 2.37 -1.22 17.58
C ARG A 369 2.21 -2.40 18.54
N LEU A 370 2.43 -2.16 19.82
CA LEU A 370 2.23 -3.14 20.89
C LEU A 370 0.87 -2.91 21.54
N VAL A 371 -0.03 -3.88 21.42
CA VAL A 371 -1.36 -3.84 22.01
C VAL A 371 -1.56 -5.08 22.87
N ARG A 372 -1.78 -4.89 24.17
CA ARG A 372 -2.03 -5.98 25.14
C ARG A 372 -0.99 -7.11 25.08
N GLY A 373 0.28 -6.75 24.80
CA GLY A 373 1.39 -7.70 24.71
C GLY A 373 1.59 -8.37 23.35
N SER A 374 0.74 -8.08 22.36
CA SER A 374 0.88 -8.54 20.97
C SER A 374 1.37 -7.42 20.07
N ILE A 375 2.26 -7.75 19.14
CA ILE A 375 2.67 -6.84 18.08
C ILE A 375 1.61 -6.92 16.98
N LEU A 376 1.04 -5.76 16.65
CA LEU A 376 0.11 -5.59 15.55
C LEU A 376 0.74 -4.67 14.50
N GLU A 377 0.38 -4.89 13.25
CA GLU A 377 0.70 -4.02 12.14
C GLU A 377 -0.54 -3.21 11.78
N GLY A 378 -0.38 -1.90 11.60
CA GLY A 378 -1.44 -0.97 11.19
C GLY A 378 -1.05 -0.27 9.89
N ALA A 379 -2.03 0.25 9.16
CA ALA A 379 -1.81 1.00 7.94
C ALA A 379 -1.40 2.44 8.24
N ILE A 380 -0.48 2.98 7.45
CA ILE A 380 -0.15 4.41 7.40
C ILE A 380 -0.15 4.85 5.94
N HIS A 381 -0.96 5.87 5.64
CA HIS A 381 -1.13 6.38 4.29
C HIS A 381 -0.70 7.85 4.21
N ASN A 382 -0.16 8.21 3.04
CA ASN A 382 -0.03 9.58 2.59
C ASN A 382 -1.29 9.92 1.79
N VAL A 383 -2.10 10.86 2.27
CA VAL A 383 -3.44 11.14 1.73
C VAL A 383 -3.54 12.57 1.24
N PHE A 384 -3.77 12.75 -0.07
CA PHE A 384 -4.16 14.05 -0.63
C PHE A 384 -5.65 14.25 -0.42
N PHE A 385 -5.98 15.16 0.46
CA PHE A 385 -7.37 15.56 0.69
C PHE A 385 -7.87 16.46 -0.42
N ARG A 386 -9.14 16.29 -0.79
CA ARG A 386 -9.86 17.26 -1.64
C ARG A 386 -9.95 18.61 -0.94
N VAL A 387 -9.82 19.67 -1.72
CA VAL A 387 -9.95 21.06 -1.26
C VAL A 387 -10.99 21.79 -2.11
N THR A 388 -11.64 22.78 -1.53
CA THR A 388 -12.46 23.71 -2.34
C THR A 388 -11.54 24.53 -3.23
N ALA A 389 -11.87 24.65 -4.51
CA ALA A 389 -11.14 25.52 -5.42
C ALA A 389 -11.18 26.96 -4.89
N PRO A 390 -10.05 27.72 -4.93
CA PRO A 390 -10.08 29.13 -4.62
C PRO A 390 -11.07 29.82 -5.57
N PRO A 391 -11.81 30.84 -5.10
CA PRO A 391 -12.73 31.57 -5.96
C PRO A 391 -11.95 32.07 -7.18
N ALA A 392 -12.48 31.81 -8.39
CA ALA A 392 -11.88 32.28 -9.63
C ALA A 392 -11.59 33.77 -9.51
N GLU A 393 -10.35 34.20 -9.68
CA GLU A 393 -10.02 35.62 -9.76
C GLU A 393 -10.86 36.23 -10.88
N THR A 394 -11.80 37.08 -10.49
CA THR A 394 -12.59 37.87 -11.46
C THR A 394 -11.65 38.83 -12.17
N PRO A 395 -11.58 38.80 -13.51
CA PRO A 395 -10.65 39.59 -14.30
C PRO A 395 -10.90 41.09 -14.17
#